data_64957194d8e9e5bb8e3515075d26c166
#
_entry.id   64957194d8e9e5bb8e3515075d26c166
#
_cell.length_a   1.000
_cell.length_b   1.000
_cell.length_c   1.000
_cell.angle_alpha   90.00
_cell.angle_beta   90.00
_cell.angle_gamma   90.00
#
_symmetry.space_group_name_H-M   'P 1'
#
loop_
_entity.id
_entity.type
_entity.pdbx_description
1 polymer ?
#
loop_
_entity_poly.entity_id
_entity_poly.type
_entity_poly.pdbx_seq_one_letter_code
_entity_poly.pdbx_strand_id
1 'polypeptide(L)'
;MLESQLELEFSPDKSTAGYRLHKLSVLNWGTFHNEVYSMCPDGRNSMVTGRNGSGKSTIVDALLTLLVPNRVRNYNVASSQAGSRERNERDYVLGAYSEIHDATTGQGRKETLRKPGESYT
;
A
#
# COMPACT_ATOMS: atom_id res chain seq x y z
N MET A 1 -2.26 -22.48 -28.02
CA MET A 1 -2.09 -21.19 -27.40
C MET A 1 -3.47 -20.64 -27.10
N LEU A 2 -3.86 -20.67 -25.85
CA LEU A 2 -5.12 -20.04 -25.42
C LEU A 2 -4.77 -18.61 -25.02
N GLU A 3 -5.05 -17.67 -25.92
CA GLU A 3 -5.14 -16.28 -25.53
C GLU A 3 -6.35 -16.16 -24.60
N SER A 4 -6.08 -15.98 -23.30
CA SER A 4 -7.12 -15.53 -22.39
C SER A 4 -7.47 -14.09 -22.75
N GLN A 5 -8.45 -13.92 -23.63
CA GLN A 5 -9.10 -12.64 -23.80
C GLN A 5 -9.70 -12.26 -22.45
N LEU A 6 -9.21 -11.19 -21.87
CA LEU A 6 -9.89 -10.52 -20.78
C LEU A 6 -11.22 -9.98 -21.35
N GLU A 7 -12.27 -10.75 -21.23
CA GLU A 7 -13.62 -10.25 -21.47
C GLU A 7 -13.95 -9.24 -20.39
N LEU A 8 -13.89 -7.97 -20.78
CA LEU A 8 -14.45 -6.88 -19.99
C LEU A 8 -15.98 -6.96 -20.12
N GLU A 9 -16.63 -7.65 -19.20
CA GLU A 9 -18.08 -7.63 -19.09
C GLU A 9 -18.55 -6.25 -18.64
N PHE A 10 -18.99 -5.44 -19.58
CA PHE A 10 -19.72 -4.21 -19.28
C PHE A 10 -21.17 -4.57 -18.94
N SER A 11 -21.47 -4.72 -17.66
CA SER A 11 -22.83 -4.91 -17.22
C SER A 11 -23.65 -3.65 -17.47
N PRO A 12 -24.79 -3.74 -18.19
CA PRO A 12 -25.65 -2.58 -18.46
C PRO A 12 -26.48 -2.14 -17.23
N ASP A 13 -26.30 -2.77 -16.09
CA ASP A 13 -27.03 -2.43 -14.89
C ASP A 13 -26.56 -1.07 -14.34
N LYS A 14 -27.42 -0.08 -14.41
CA LYS A 14 -27.19 1.28 -13.90
C LYS A 14 -26.89 1.33 -12.40
N SER A 15 -27.30 0.32 -11.62
CA SER A 15 -27.03 0.21 -10.19
C SER A 15 -25.54 -0.05 -9.90
N THR A 16 -24.80 -0.55 -10.91
CA THR A 16 -23.37 -0.85 -10.84
C THR A 16 -22.51 0.11 -11.64
N ALA A 17 -23.09 1.23 -12.12
CA ALA A 17 -22.36 2.22 -12.88
C ALA A 17 -21.21 2.86 -12.07
N GLY A 18 -20.10 3.17 -12.76
CA GLY A 18 -18.91 3.78 -12.17
C GLY A 18 -17.76 2.79 -11.93
N TYR A 19 -16.59 3.35 -11.63
CA TYR A 19 -15.41 2.55 -11.33
C TYR A 19 -15.52 1.94 -9.94
N ARG A 20 -15.26 0.64 -9.86
CA ARG A 20 -15.28 -0.12 -8.60
C ARG A 20 -14.00 -0.95 -8.48
N LEU A 21 -13.51 -1.10 -7.27
CA LEU A 21 -12.34 -1.92 -7.02
C LEU A 21 -12.71 -3.40 -7.14
N HIS A 22 -12.19 -4.05 -8.15
CA HIS A 22 -12.35 -5.49 -8.33
C HIS A 22 -11.30 -6.25 -7.51
N LYS A 23 -10.03 -5.93 -7.72
CA LYS A 23 -8.90 -6.57 -7.05
C LYS A 23 -7.78 -5.57 -6.81
N LEU A 24 -7.13 -5.69 -5.66
CA LEU A 24 -5.86 -5.04 -5.36
C LEU A 24 -4.84 -6.11 -5.03
N SER A 25 -3.67 -6.03 -5.65
CA SER A 25 -2.53 -6.88 -5.30
C SER A 25 -1.34 -5.99 -4.94
N VAL A 26 -0.62 -6.35 -3.90
CA VAL A 26 0.58 -5.66 -3.45
C VAL A 26 1.75 -6.64 -3.35
N LEU A 27 2.91 -6.20 -3.81
CA LEU A 27 4.17 -6.92 -3.73
C LEU A 27 5.22 -5.96 -3.18
N ASN A 28 5.97 -6.37 -2.16
CA ASN A 28 7.04 -5.55 -1.59
C ASN A 28 6.61 -4.13 -1.19
N TRP A 29 5.42 -4.00 -0.64
CA TRP A 29 4.86 -2.72 -0.19
C TRP A 29 4.74 -2.69 1.34
N GLY A 30 5.44 -1.75 1.97
CA GLY A 30 5.52 -1.70 3.43
C GLY A 30 6.12 -2.98 3.99
N THR A 31 5.46 -3.58 4.98
CA THR A 31 5.89 -4.84 5.59
C THR A 31 5.46 -6.10 4.83
N PHE A 32 4.67 -5.97 3.77
CA PHE A 32 4.41 -7.07 2.82
C PHE A 32 5.67 -7.30 2.00
N HIS A 33 6.30 -8.46 2.18
CA HIS A 33 7.64 -8.72 1.67
C HIS A 33 7.73 -10.05 0.93
N ASN A 34 8.35 -10.02 -0.27
CA ASN A 34 8.65 -11.17 -1.12
C ASN A 34 7.47 -12.08 -1.49
N GLU A 35 6.25 -11.63 -1.30
CA GLU A 35 5.05 -12.37 -1.61
C GLU A 35 3.95 -11.42 -2.12
N VAL A 36 3.11 -11.90 -3.03
CA VAL A 36 1.97 -11.13 -3.53
C VAL A 36 0.78 -11.33 -2.59
N TYR A 37 0.36 -10.24 -1.98
CA TYR A 37 -0.86 -10.20 -1.17
C TYR A 37 -1.98 -9.59 -1.97
N SER A 38 -3.14 -10.23 -2.00
CA SER A 38 -4.27 -9.78 -2.79
C SER A 38 -5.54 -9.69 -1.95
N MET A 39 -6.33 -8.66 -2.24
CA MET A 39 -7.71 -8.55 -1.78
C MET A 39 -8.64 -8.38 -2.98
N CYS A 40 -9.80 -9.00 -2.92
CA CYS A 40 -10.77 -9.03 -4.02
C CYS A 40 -12.14 -8.53 -3.55
N PRO A 41 -12.38 -7.21 -3.50
CA PRO A 41 -13.69 -6.66 -3.18
C PRO A 41 -14.76 -6.98 -4.21
N ASP A 42 -14.35 -7.29 -5.44
CA ASP A 42 -15.22 -7.66 -6.55
C ASP A 42 -16.32 -6.62 -6.85
N GLY A 43 -15.92 -5.36 -6.79
CA GLY A 43 -16.82 -4.23 -7.02
C GLY A 43 -17.86 -3.99 -5.91
N ARG A 44 -17.78 -4.71 -4.79
CA ARG A 44 -18.71 -4.64 -3.67
C ARG A 44 -18.13 -3.83 -2.51
N ASN A 45 -19.00 -3.45 -1.58
CA ASN A 45 -18.56 -2.86 -0.33
C ASN A 45 -17.80 -3.91 0.48
N SER A 46 -16.63 -3.52 0.97
CA SER A 46 -15.74 -4.41 1.72
C SER A 46 -15.22 -3.70 2.96
N MET A 47 -15.02 -4.45 4.01
CA MET A 47 -14.44 -3.97 5.26
C MET A 47 -13.14 -4.72 5.55
N VAL A 48 -12.05 -3.97 5.76
CA VAL A 48 -10.76 -4.55 6.15
C VAL A 48 -10.64 -4.54 7.66
N THR A 49 -10.55 -5.72 8.26
CA THR A 49 -10.40 -5.91 9.70
C THR A 49 -9.08 -6.60 10.02
N GLY A 50 -8.60 -6.42 11.23
CA GLY A 50 -7.38 -7.06 11.70
C GLY A 50 -6.81 -6.36 12.94
N ARG A 51 -5.85 -7.01 13.58
CA ARG A 51 -5.14 -6.46 14.76
C ARG A 51 -4.36 -5.19 14.38
N ASN A 52 -4.02 -4.39 15.39
CA ASN A 52 -3.12 -3.27 15.18
C ASN A 52 -1.76 -3.76 14.66
N GLY A 53 -1.23 -3.06 13.66
CA GLY A 53 0.01 -3.47 12.99
C GLY A 53 -0.14 -4.55 11.90
N SER A 54 -1.35 -5.02 11.59
CA SER A 54 -1.58 -6.05 10.57
C SER A 54 -1.49 -5.57 9.12
N GLY A 55 -1.23 -4.28 8.88
CA GLY A 55 -1.07 -3.72 7.54
C GLY A 55 -2.34 -3.15 6.91
N LYS A 56 -3.43 -2.96 7.68
CA LYS A 56 -4.68 -2.37 7.16
C LYS A 56 -4.46 -1.01 6.48
N SER A 57 -3.80 -0.10 7.19
CA SER A 57 -3.46 1.23 6.66
C SER A 57 -2.48 1.14 5.49
N THR A 58 -1.56 0.19 5.52
CA THR A 58 -0.58 -0.04 4.44
C THR A 58 -1.28 -0.39 3.12
N ILE A 59 -2.35 -1.18 3.16
CA ILE A 59 -3.17 -1.51 1.97
C ILE A 59 -3.93 -0.27 1.48
N VAL A 60 -4.51 0.52 2.37
CA VAL A 60 -5.19 1.77 2.00
C VAL A 60 -4.21 2.75 1.36
N ASP A 61 -3.01 2.87 1.90
CA ASP A 61 -1.98 3.75 1.35
C ASP A 61 -1.47 3.27 -0.02
N ALA A 62 -1.49 1.96 -0.28
CA ALA A 62 -1.24 1.43 -1.62
C ALA A 62 -2.30 1.89 -2.63
N LEU A 63 -3.58 1.84 -2.26
CA LEU A 63 -4.65 2.39 -3.09
C LEU A 63 -4.50 3.88 -3.33
N LEU A 64 -4.18 4.66 -2.30
CA LEU A 64 -3.93 6.09 -2.42
C LEU A 64 -2.78 6.38 -3.38
N THR A 65 -1.74 5.55 -3.35
CA THR A 65 -0.59 5.68 -4.25
C THR A 65 -0.98 5.51 -5.72
N LEU A 66 -1.90 4.61 -6.02
CA LEU A 66 -2.37 4.35 -7.38
C LEU A 66 -3.39 5.38 -7.88
N LEU A 67 -4.29 5.83 -6.99
CA LEU A 67 -5.48 6.60 -7.40
C LEU A 67 -5.34 8.11 -7.19
N VAL A 68 -4.45 8.54 -6.30
CA VAL A 68 -4.34 9.96 -5.91
C VAL A 68 -3.01 10.54 -6.40
N PRO A 69 -3.03 11.69 -7.10
CA PRO A 69 -1.80 12.37 -7.53
C PRO A 69 -0.88 12.68 -6.35
N ASN A 70 0.43 12.52 -6.56
CA ASN A 70 1.44 12.66 -5.51
C ASN A 70 1.34 14.00 -4.73
N ARG A 71 1.05 15.10 -5.42
CA ARG A 71 0.95 16.45 -4.84
C ARG A 71 -0.17 16.64 -3.80
N VAL A 72 -1.18 15.78 -3.80
CA VAL A 72 -2.35 15.85 -2.88
C VAL A 72 -2.50 14.60 -2.04
N ARG A 73 -1.54 13.69 -2.11
CA ARG A 73 -1.56 12.41 -1.41
C ARG A 73 -1.10 12.58 0.02
N ASN A 74 -1.95 12.19 0.97
CA ASN A 74 -1.63 12.13 2.39
C ASN A 74 -1.72 10.68 2.86
N TYR A 75 -0.59 10.13 3.28
CA TYR A 75 -0.55 8.81 3.89
C TYR A 75 -1.03 8.87 5.34
N ASN A 76 -1.48 7.73 5.84
CA ASN A 76 -2.03 7.65 7.20
C ASN A 76 -0.99 8.04 8.26
N VAL A 77 -1.26 9.15 8.94
CA VAL A 77 -0.42 9.71 10.00
C VAL A 77 -0.51 8.90 11.30
N ALA A 78 -1.56 8.08 11.48
CA ALA A 78 -1.80 7.31 12.71
C ALA A 78 -0.71 6.26 13.02
N SER A 79 0.15 5.94 12.07
CA SER A 79 1.30 5.05 12.27
C SER A 79 2.61 5.78 12.57
N SER A 80 2.62 7.11 12.54
CA SER A 80 3.75 7.92 12.97
C SER A 80 3.57 8.28 14.43
N GLN A 81 4.43 7.76 15.29
CA GLN A 81 4.54 8.26 16.65
C GLN A 81 4.93 9.74 16.60
N ALA A 82 4.39 10.52 17.53
CA ALA A 82 4.53 11.96 17.58
C ALA A 82 5.97 12.44 17.28
N GLY A 83 6.10 13.25 16.23
CA GLY A 83 7.37 13.86 15.81
C GLY A 83 8.07 13.18 14.64
N SER A 84 7.57 12.06 14.13
CA SER A 84 8.14 11.39 12.97
C SER A 84 7.61 12.03 11.68
N ARG A 85 8.53 12.24 10.72
CA ARG A 85 8.20 12.66 9.37
C ARG A 85 7.14 11.74 8.78
N GLU A 86 6.17 12.32 8.08
CA GLU A 86 5.16 11.57 7.32
C GLU A 86 5.81 10.43 6.54
N ARG A 87 5.18 9.26 6.60
CA ARG A 87 5.58 8.16 5.73
C ARG A 87 5.42 8.60 4.29
N ASN A 88 6.43 8.33 3.50
CA ASN A 88 6.41 8.63 2.08
C ASN A 88 6.43 7.32 1.27
N GLU A 89 6.20 7.44 -0.02
CA GLU A 89 6.20 6.31 -0.95
C GLU A 89 7.50 5.48 -0.87
N ARG A 90 8.63 6.15 -0.71
CA ARG A 90 9.93 5.49 -0.54
C ARG A 90 9.98 4.60 0.70
N ASP A 91 9.40 5.02 1.81
CA ASP A 91 9.34 4.23 3.04
C ASP A 91 8.54 2.93 2.82
N TYR A 92 7.46 2.99 2.04
CA TYR A 92 6.68 1.81 1.67
C TYR A 92 7.44 0.90 0.71
N VAL A 93 8.07 1.45 -0.32
CA VAL A 93 8.85 0.68 -1.30
C VAL A 93 10.03 -0.04 -0.62
N LEU A 94 10.71 0.61 0.29
CA LEU A 94 11.83 0.03 1.04
C LEU A 94 11.37 -0.84 2.22
N GLY A 95 10.11 -0.74 2.64
CA GLY A 95 9.57 -1.47 3.78
C GLY A 95 10.18 -1.01 5.10
N ALA A 96 10.14 0.31 5.36
CA ALA A 96 10.61 0.88 6.62
C ALA A 96 9.74 0.37 7.79
N TYR A 97 10.36 -0.20 8.81
CA TYR A 97 9.68 -0.79 9.95
C TYR A 97 10.13 -0.23 11.30
N SER A 98 11.30 0.39 11.37
CA SER A 98 11.86 0.95 12.60
C SER A 98 12.65 2.22 12.29
N GLU A 99 12.76 3.09 13.27
CA GLU A 99 13.64 4.24 13.26
C GLU A 99 14.56 4.17 14.47
N ILE A 100 15.87 4.10 14.21
CA ILE A 100 16.90 4.12 15.25
C ILE A 100 17.44 5.53 15.34
N HIS A 101 17.35 6.12 16.52
CA HIS A 101 17.97 7.40 16.82
C HIS A 101 19.37 7.16 17.43
N ASP A 102 20.38 7.69 16.76
CA ASP A 102 21.73 7.71 17.33
C ASP A 102 21.77 8.73 18.48
N ALA A 103 22.01 8.22 19.68
CA ALA A 103 22.05 9.04 20.90
C ALA A 103 23.17 10.11 20.87
N THR A 104 24.17 9.95 20.01
CA THR A 104 25.35 10.81 19.94
C THR A 104 25.18 11.93 18.92
N THR A 105 24.48 11.66 17.80
CA THR A 105 24.35 12.61 16.68
C THR A 105 22.94 13.16 16.52
N GLY A 106 21.95 12.59 17.20
CA GLY A 106 20.52 12.94 17.06
C GLY A 106 19.94 12.62 15.69
N GLN A 107 20.68 11.94 14.81
CA GLN A 107 20.21 11.57 13.49
C GLN A 107 19.41 10.26 13.55
N GLY A 108 18.17 10.31 13.07
CA GLY A 108 17.33 9.13 12.90
C GLY A 108 17.72 8.37 11.63
N ARG A 109 17.99 7.07 11.76
CA ARG A 109 18.15 6.14 10.64
C ARG A 109 16.97 5.18 10.59
N LYS A 110 16.30 5.11 9.45
CA LYS A 110 15.22 4.14 9.23
C LYS A 110 15.81 2.78 8.87
N GLU A 111 15.34 1.74 9.53
CA GLU A 111 15.60 0.35 9.13
C GLU A 111 14.57 -0.09 8.11
N THR A 112 15.04 -0.75 7.06
CA THR A 112 14.22 -1.16 5.93
C THR A 112 14.42 -2.64 5.62
N LEU A 113 13.35 -3.31 5.15
CA LEU A 113 13.39 -4.71 4.74
C LEU A 113 14.13 -4.90 3.41
N ARG A 114 14.13 -3.88 2.56
CA ARG A 114 14.68 -3.92 1.20
C ARG A 114 15.69 -2.80 0.99
N LYS A 115 16.69 -3.07 0.19
CA LYS A 115 17.67 -2.05 -0.21
C LYS A 115 17.31 -1.45 -1.56
N PRO A 116 17.65 -0.16 -1.80
CA PRO A 116 17.47 0.45 -3.10
C PRO A 116 18.15 -0.36 -4.22
N GLY A 117 17.40 -0.67 -5.28
CA GLY A 117 17.92 -1.38 -6.45
C GLY A 117 17.96 -2.91 -6.34
N GLU A 118 17.60 -3.50 -5.19
CA GLU A 118 17.61 -4.97 -5.02
C GLU A 118 16.24 -5.63 -5.31
N SER A 119 15.18 -4.87 -5.24
CA SER A 119 13.82 -5.39 -5.46
C SER A 119 12.90 -4.35 -6.09
N TYR A 120 11.78 -4.81 -6.61
CA TYR A 120 10.72 -3.98 -7.18
C TYR A 120 9.41 -4.15 -6.38
N THR A 121 8.54 -3.19 -6.57
CA THR A 121 7.20 -3.12 -5.95
C THR A 121 6.12 -3.18 -7.03
#